data_9bd36ef68636e5c27f74064b9c877ea1
#
_entry.id   9bd36ef68636e5c27f74064b9c877ea1
#
_cell.length_a   1.000
_cell.length_b   1.000
_cell.length_c   1.000
_cell.angle_alpha   90.00
_cell.angle_beta   90.00
_cell.angle_gamma   90.00
#
_symmetry.space_group_name_H-M   'P 1'
#
loop_
_entity.id
_entity.type
_entity.pdbx_description
1 polymer ?
#
loop_
_entity_poly.entity_id
_entity_poly.type
_entity_poly.pdbx_seq_one_letter_code
_entity_poly.pdbx_strand_id
1 'polypeptide(L)'
;MSVDTILLYTIFAGILSIVYGFVTGSSILNASAGNARMQEIASAIQIGAKAYLNRQYKTIAIVGVVVLVIISFAFSLLVGIGYLIGAALSGIAGYVGMLVSVQANVRTAEASRKGLSQGLSIAFKSGAITGMLVAGLALLA
;
A
#
# COMPACT_ATOMS: atom_id res chain seq x y z
N MET A 1 17.12 20.68 -18.52
CA MET A 1 16.11 19.64 -18.82
C MET A 1 14.81 20.33 -19.12
N SER A 2 14.12 19.93 -20.18
CA SER A 2 12.76 20.45 -20.44
C SER A 2 11.76 19.91 -19.40
N VAL A 3 10.67 20.61 -19.18
CA VAL A 3 9.58 20.17 -18.28
C VAL A 3 9.07 18.79 -18.69
N ASP A 4 8.91 18.58 -20.02
CA ASP A 4 8.47 17.29 -20.57
C ASP A 4 9.41 16.13 -20.22
N THR A 5 10.72 16.37 -20.20
CA THR A 5 11.71 15.37 -19.81
C THR A 5 11.58 14.99 -18.32
N ILE A 6 11.35 15.98 -17.46
CA ILE A 6 11.15 15.74 -16.02
C ILE A 6 9.87 14.94 -15.80
N LEU A 7 8.76 15.31 -16.42
CA LEU A 7 7.50 14.59 -16.35
C LEU A 7 7.64 13.13 -16.82
N LEU A 8 8.36 12.90 -17.92
CA LEU A 8 8.60 11.55 -18.42
C LEU A 8 9.35 10.68 -17.40
N TYR A 9 10.41 11.20 -16.78
CA TYR A 9 11.14 10.48 -15.74
C TYR A 9 10.30 10.23 -14.49
N THR A 10 9.46 11.18 -14.09
CA THR A 10 8.55 11.04 -12.94
C THR A 10 7.52 9.94 -13.19
N ILE A 11 6.88 9.94 -14.35
CA ILE A 11 5.92 8.90 -14.73
C ILE A 11 6.59 7.54 -14.79
N PHE A 12 7.78 7.45 -15.42
CA PHE A 12 8.53 6.21 -15.51
C PHE A 12 8.93 5.66 -14.14
N ALA A 13 9.40 6.52 -13.23
CA ALA A 13 9.73 6.13 -11.85
C ALA A 13 8.49 5.65 -11.09
N GLY A 14 7.33 6.31 -11.26
CA GLY A 14 6.06 5.91 -10.69
C GLY A 14 5.63 4.51 -11.16
N ILE A 15 5.70 4.25 -12.47
CA ILE A 15 5.38 2.94 -13.06
C ILE A 15 6.33 1.85 -12.54
N LEU A 16 7.64 2.12 -12.50
CA LEU A 16 8.62 1.16 -11.96
C LEU A 16 8.32 0.80 -10.50
N SER A 17 7.90 1.77 -9.70
CA SER A 17 7.53 1.56 -8.30
C SER A 17 6.33 0.61 -8.16
N ILE A 18 5.33 0.75 -9.03
CA ILE A 18 4.15 -0.13 -9.04
C ILE A 18 4.56 -1.54 -9.49
N VAL A 19 5.36 -1.66 -10.54
CA VAL A 19 5.87 -2.96 -11.03
C VAL A 19 6.67 -3.67 -9.94
N TYR A 20 7.55 -2.95 -9.23
CA TYR A 20 8.29 -3.50 -8.10
C TYR A 20 7.33 -4.02 -7.01
N GLY A 21 6.30 -3.25 -6.66
CA GLY A 21 5.29 -3.65 -5.69
C GLY A 21 4.59 -4.95 -6.07
N PHE A 22 4.21 -5.09 -7.33
CA PHE A 22 3.55 -6.29 -7.86
C PHE A 22 4.47 -7.53 -7.84
N VAL A 23 5.68 -7.41 -8.38
CA VAL A 23 6.64 -8.52 -8.48
C VAL A 23 7.07 -8.97 -7.08
N THR A 24 7.42 -8.02 -6.20
CA THR A 24 7.86 -8.33 -4.84
C THR A 24 6.71 -8.87 -3.99
N GLY A 25 5.50 -8.33 -4.16
CA GLY A 25 4.29 -8.80 -3.49
C GLY A 25 3.99 -10.25 -3.82
N SER A 26 4.02 -10.62 -5.09
CA SER A 26 3.87 -12.00 -5.55
C SER A 26 4.93 -12.92 -4.94
N SER A 27 6.19 -12.50 -4.90
CA SER A 27 7.28 -13.25 -4.29
C SER A 27 7.05 -13.52 -2.79
N ILE A 28 6.56 -12.52 -2.05
CA ILE A 28 6.26 -12.68 -0.62
C ILE A 28 5.08 -13.63 -0.42
N LEU A 29 3.99 -13.45 -1.18
CA LEU A 29 2.79 -14.26 -1.02
C LEU A 29 3.03 -15.75 -1.33
N ASN A 30 4.00 -16.06 -2.15
CA ASN A 30 4.44 -17.43 -2.47
C ASN A 30 5.38 -18.03 -1.40
N ALA A 31 5.88 -17.24 -0.45
CA ALA A 31 6.70 -17.74 0.64
C ALA A 31 5.87 -18.57 1.63
N SER A 32 6.53 -19.54 2.31
CA SER A 32 5.87 -20.42 3.29
C SER A 32 5.19 -19.61 4.40
N ALA A 33 3.94 -19.95 4.67
CA ALA A 33 3.15 -19.38 5.77
C ALA A 33 3.30 -20.19 7.08
N GLY A 34 4.23 -21.15 7.14
CA GLY A 34 4.48 -21.95 8.32
C GLY A 34 3.47 -23.08 8.53
N ASN A 35 3.41 -23.59 9.77
CA ASN A 35 2.56 -24.71 10.14
C ASN A 35 1.08 -24.33 10.31
N ALA A 36 0.21 -25.32 10.50
CA ALA A 36 -1.24 -25.14 10.62
C ALA A 36 -1.62 -24.16 11.74
N ARG A 37 -0.93 -24.21 12.88
CA ARG A 37 -1.20 -23.31 14.01
C ARG A 37 -0.84 -21.85 13.70
N MET A 38 0.26 -21.63 12.99
CA MET A 38 0.65 -20.29 12.55
C MET A 38 -0.38 -19.71 11.56
N GLN A 39 -0.86 -20.54 10.64
CA GLN A 39 -1.87 -20.15 9.66
C GLN A 39 -3.23 -19.86 10.30
N GLU A 40 -3.65 -20.64 11.30
CA GLU A 40 -4.86 -20.38 12.07
C GLU A 40 -4.82 -19.01 12.77
N ILE A 41 -3.71 -18.71 13.47
CA ILE A 41 -3.52 -17.41 14.13
C ILE A 41 -3.48 -16.28 13.10
N ALA A 42 -2.75 -16.48 11.99
CA ALA A 42 -2.66 -15.49 10.92
C ALA A 42 -4.04 -15.21 10.30
N SER A 43 -4.87 -16.24 10.12
CA SER A 43 -6.25 -16.06 9.61
C SER A 43 -7.09 -15.20 10.54
N ALA A 44 -7.03 -15.45 11.85
CA ALA A 44 -7.74 -14.63 12.83
C ALA A 44 -7.28 -13.15 12.79
N ILE A 45 -5.97 -12.91 12.69
CA ILE A 45 -5.40 -11.55 12.54
C ILE A 45 -5.87 -10.90 11.24
N GLN A 46 -5.88 -11.63 10.14
CA GLN A 46 -6.32 -11.13 8.82
C GLN A 46 -7.80 -10.73 8.84
N ILE A 47 -8.65 -11.50 9.48
CA ILE A 47 -10.09 -11.19 9.64
C ILE A 47 -10.25 -9.89 10.42
N GLY A 48 -9.58 -9.74 11.55
CA GLY A 48 -9.60 -8.53 12.37
C GLY A 48 -9.07 -7.30 11.61
N ALA A 49 -7.92 -7.44 10.95
CA ALA A 49 -7.32 -6.38 10.15
C ALA A 49 -8.24 -5.93 9.00
N LYS A 50 -8.87 -6.87 8.30
CA LYS A 50 -9.80 -6.57 7.20
C LYS A 50 -11.06 -5.85 7.69
N ALA A 51 -11.61 -6.28 8.82
CA ALA A 51 -12.76 -5.62 9.45
C ALA A 51 -12.42 -4.19 9.87
N TYR A 52 -11.25 -4.00 10.49
CA TYR A 52 -10.74 -2.68 10.87
C TYR A 52 -10.53 -1.76 9.66
N LEU A 53 -9.84 -2.24 8.64
CA LEU A 53 -9.60 -1.48 7.41
C LEU A 53 -10.92 -1.05 6.75
N ASN A 54 -11.85 -1.96 6.58
CA ASN A 54 -13.14 -1.64 5.95
C ASN A 54 -13.88 -0.55 6.75
N ARG A 55 -13.88 -0.62 8.07
CA ARG A 55 -14.48 0.39 8.94
C ARG A 55 -13.79 1.74 8.80
N GLN A 56 -12.46 1.75 8.88
CA GLN A 56 -11.65 2.95 8.81
C GLN A 56 -11.75 3.63 7.46
N TYR A 57 -11.64 2.89 6.37
CA TYR A 57 -11.72 3.45 5.02
C TYR A 57 -13.11 4.00 4.69
N LYS A 58 -14.16 3.40 5.24
CA LYS A 58 -15.51 3.99 5.15
C LYS A 58 -15.59 5.36 5.83
N THR A 59 -15.00 5.49 7.01
CA THR A 59 -14.95 6.77 7.73
C THR A 59 -14.11 7.80 6.97
N ILE A 60 -12.92 7.39 6.47
CA ILE A 60 -12.04 8.24 5.66
C ILE A 60 -12.76 8.72 4.39
N ALA A 61 -13.52 7.85 3.71
CA ALA A 61 -14.28 8.23 2.53
C ALA A 61 -15.34 9.29 2.85
N ILE A 62 -16.07 9.16 3.96
CA ILE A 62 -17.08 10.15 4.38
C ILE A 62 -16.42 11.51 4.65
N VAL A 63 -15.35 11.52 5.45
CA VAL A 63 -14.60 12.75 5.76
C VAL A 63 -13.98 13.32 4.48
N GLY A 64 -13.42 12.47 3.62
CA GLY A 64 -12.83 12.86 2.34
C GLY A 64 -13.82 13.56 1.41
N VAL A 65 -15.08 13.11 1.35
CA VAL A 65 -16.13 13.78 0.58
C VAL A 65 -16.45 15.16 1.15
N VAL A 66 -16.53 15.29 2.47
CA VAL A 66 -16.76 16.60 3.11
C VAL A 66 -15.62 17.56 2.78
N VAL A 67 -14.37 17.12 2.89
CA VAL A 67 -13.19 17.93 2.57
C VAL A 67 -13.17 18.29 1.08
N LEU A 68 -13.51 17.35 0.18
CA LEU A 68 -13.63 17.59 -1.25
C LEU A 68 -14.60 18.74 -1.56
N VAL A 69 -15.77 18.71 -0.94
CA VAL A 69 -16.78 19.76 -1.12
C VAL A 69 -16.22 21.11 -0.64
N ILE A 70 -15.63 21.14 0.55
CA ILE A 70 -15.05 22.39 1.11
C ILE A 70 -13.96 22.94 0.18
N ILE A 71 -13.02 22.13 -0.29
CA ILE A 71 -11.92 22.54 -1.17
C ILE A 71 -12.45 23.03 -2.50
N SER A 72 -13.43 22.35 -3.09
CA SER A 72 -14.01 22.72 -4.38
C SER A 72 -14.70 24.08 -4.34
N PHE A 73 -15.37 24.42 -3.22
CA PHE A 73 -16.00 25.73 -3.05
C PHE A 73 -15.03 26.83 -2.61
N ALA A 74 -14.03 26.49 -1.77
CA ALA A 74 -13.09 27.48 -1.23
C ALA A 74 -12.02 27.91 -2.25
N PHE A 75 -11.61 27.02 -3.16
CA PHE A 75 -10.55 27.29 -4.14
C PHE A 75 -11.07 27.20 -5.58
N SER A 76 -11.26 26.00 -6.10
CA SER A 76 -11.84 25.76 -7.42
C SER A 76 -12.16 24.28 -7.62
N LEU A 77 -13.02 23.99 -8.60
CA LEU A 77 -13.34 22.61 -8.99
C LEU A 77 -12.10 21.84 -9.43
N LEU A 78 -11.15 22.49 -10.11
CA LEU A 78 -9.91 21.86 -10.57
C LEU A 78 -9.04 21.38 -9.40
N VAL A 79 -8.92 22.19 -8.34
CA VAL A 79 -8.22 21.81 -7.10
C VAL A 79 -8.94 20.66 -6.40
N GLY A 80 -10.29 20.66 -6.40
CA GLY A 80 -11.10 19.56 -5.89
C GLY A 80 -10.85 18.24 -6.62
N ILE A 81 -10.74 18.27 -7.95
CA ILE A 81 -10.39 17.08 -8.76
C ILE A 81 -8.99 16.57 -8.42
N GLY A 82 -7.99 17.46 -8.32
CA GLY A 82 -6.64 17.08 -7.89
C GLY A 82 -6.62 16.42 -6.51
N TYR A 83 -7.37 16.99 -5.55
CA TYR A 83 -7.55 16.38 -4.23
C TYR A 83 -8.17 14.99 -4.33
N LEU A 84 -9.22 14.81 -5.13
CA LEU A 84 -9.90 13.51 -5.28
C LEU A 84 -8.96 12.44 -5.84
N ILE A 85 -8.17 12.77 -6.86
CA ILE A 85 -7.18 11.86 -7.45
C ILE A 85 -6.13 11.46 -6.40
N GLY A 86 -5.52 12.45 -5.72
CA GLY A 86 -4.51 12.19 -4.70
C GLY A 86 -5.05 11.38 -3.52
N ALA A 87 -6.24 11.70 -3.03
CA ALA A 87 -6.90 10.97 -1.95
C ALA A 87 -7.23 9.53 -2.33
N ALA A 88 -7.72 9.29 -3.56
CA ALA A 88 -8.02 7.96 -4.05
C ALA A 88 -6.75 7.11 -4.20
N LEU A 89 -5.69 7.65 -4.81
CA LEU A 89 -4.41 6.93 -4.99
C LEU A 89 -3.73 6.65 -3.65
N SER A 90 -3.74 7.60 -2.73
CA SER A 90 -3.22 7.42 -1.36
C SER A 90 -4.02 6.35 -0.60
N GLY A 91 -5.35 6.36 -0.73
CA GLY A 91 -6.22 5.34 -0.15
C GLY A 91 -5.91 3.95 -0.68
N ILE A 92 -5.75 3.80 -2.00
CA ILE A 92 -5.40 2.52 -2.62
C ILE A 92 -4.03 2.03 -2.13
N ALA A 93 -3.01 2.91 -2.11
CA ALA A 93 -1.68 2.55 -1.63
C ALA A 93 -1.70 2.05 -0.19
N GLY A 94 -2.38 2.77 0.71
CA GLY A 94 -2.48 2.40 2.12
C GLY A 94 -3.27 1.09 2.33
N TYR A 95 -4.39 0.92 1.64
CA TYR A 95 -5.21 -0.29 1.76
C TYR A 95 -4.47 -1.54 1.27
N VAL A 96 -3.89 -1.49 0.07
CA VAL A 96 -3.13 -2.59 -0.52
C VAL A 96 -1.88 -2.88 0.31
N GLY A 97 -1.13 -1.84 0.69
CA GLY A 97 0.06 -1.98 1.52
C GLY A 97 -0.22 -2.68 2.84
N MET A 98 -1.32 -2.31 3.53
CA MET A 98 -1.72 -2.96 4.78
C MET A 98 -2.13 -4.42 4.57
N LEU A 99 -2.88 -4.73 3.52
CA LEU A 99 -3.25 -6.12 3.21
C LEU A 99 -2.03 -7.00 2.96
N VAL A 100 -1.05 -6.49 2.21
CA VAL A 100 0.23 -7.19 1.97
C VAL A 100 0.99 -7.37 3.27
N SER A 101 1.10 -6.32 4.09
CA SER A 101 1.80 -6.35 5.37
C SER A 101 1.22 -7.40 6.33
N VAL A 102 -0.09 -7.44 6.48
CA VAL A 102 -0.78 -8.42 7.35
C VAL A 102 -0.53 -9.85 6.87
N GLN A 103 -0.50 -10.09 5.56
CA GLN A 103 -0.20 -11.41 5.00
C GLN A 103 1.30 -11.76 5.10
N ALA A 104 2.19 -10.78 5.09
CA ALA A 104 3.62 -10.98 5.23
C ALA A 104 4.02 -11.35 6.67
N ASN A 105 3.24 -10.96 7.69
CA ASN A 105 3.59 -11.19 9.10
C ASN A 105 3.86 -12.66 9.42
N VAL A 106 2.98 -13.56 9.03
CA VAL A 106 3.15 -15.00 9.29
C VAL A 106 4.34 -15.58 8.52
N ARG A 107 4.61 -15.08 7.32
CA ARG A 107 5.76 -15.50 6.49
C ARG A 107 7.08 -15.00 7.06
N THR A 108 7.07 -13.78 7.62
CA THR A 108 8.21 -13.24 8.38
C THR A 108 8.50 -14.10 9.60
N ALA A 109 7.46 -14.48 10.37
CA ALA A 109 7.60 -15.33 11.53
C ALA A 109 8.15 -16.72 11.16
N GLU A 110 7.66 -17.33 10.09
CA GLU A 110 8.17 -18.63 9.61
C GLU A 110 9.61 -18.52 9.10
N ALA A 111 9.93 -17.48 8.34
CA ALA A 111 11.29 -17.26 7.85
C ALA A 111 12.28 -17.01 8.99
N SER A 112 11.85 -16.32 10.05
CA SER A 112 12.69 -16.04 11.24
C SER A 112 13.06 -17.32 12.00
N ARG A 113 12.30 -18.41 11.87
CA ARG A 113 12.66 -19.73 12.42
C ARG A 113 13.90 -20.33 11.73
N LYS A 114 14.16 -19.93 10.48
CA LYS A 114 15.32 -20.39 9.71
C LYS A 114 16.55 -19.51 9.95
N GLY A 115 16.34 -18.28 10.45
CA GLY A 115 17.39 -17.34 10.79
C GLY A 115 16.96 -15.88 10.68
N LEU A 116 17.70 -15.01 11.36
CA LEU A 116 17.41 -13.57 11.39
C LEU A 116 17.41 -12.94 9.99
N SER A 117 18.38 -13.29 9.16
CA SER A 117 18.52 -12.73 7.80
C SER A 117 17.32 -13.04 6.92
N GLN A 118 16.78 -14.26 7.01
CA GLN A 118 15.60 -14.70 6.24
C GLN A 118 14.33 -13.93 6.68
N GLY A 119 14.14 -13.82 7.99
CA GLY A 119 13.02 -13.05 8.55
C GLY A 119 13.08 -11.57 8.16
N LEU A 120 14.27 -10.96 8.32
CA LEU A 120 14.51 -9.56 7.96
C LEU A 120 14.27 -9.30 6.46
N SER A 121 14.68 -10.22 5.60
CA SER A 121 14.47 -10.10 4.15
C SER A 121 12.99 -10.01 3.78
N ILE A 122 12.13 -10.86 4.37
CA ILE A 122 10.68 -10.81 4.11
C ILE A 122 10.05 -9.55 4.71
N ALA A 123 10.41 -9.20 5.95
CA ALA A 123 9.92 -8.02 6.61
C ALA A 123 10.27 -6.73 5.84
N PHE A 124 11.53 -6.61 5.42
CA PHE A 124 11.99 -5.46 4.63
C PHE A 124 11.29 -5.36 3.27
N LYS A 125 11.18 -6.47 2.54
CA LYS A 125 10.46 -6.51 1.26
C LYS A 125 8.99 -6.10 1.41
N SER A 126 8.33 -6.54 2.48
CA SER A 126 6.94 -6.16 2.77
C SER A 126 6.79 -4.65 3.02
N GLY A 127 7.68 -4.07 3.82
CA GLY A 127 7.71 -2.62 4.03
C GLY A 127 8.04 -1.84 2.75
N ALA A 128 9.00 -2.34 1.96
CA ALA A 128 9.39 -1.73 0.69
C ALA A 128 8.23 -1.70 -0.32
N ILE A 129 7.36 -2.71 -0.36
CA ILE A 129 6.17 -2.71 -1.23
C ILE A 129 5.28 -1.52 -0.87
N THR A 130 4.95 -1.34 0.41
CA THR A 130 4.11 -0.23 0.86
C THR A 130 4.76 1.12 0.54
N GLY A 131 6.04 1.29 0.84
CA GLY A 131 6.77 2.52 0.56
C GLY A 131 6.84 2.84 -0.94
N MET A 132 7.12 1.85 -1.78
CA MET A 132 7.18 2.02 -3.23
C MET A 132 5.80 2.31 -3.84
N LEU A 133 4.72 1.67 -3.36
CA LEU A 133 3.37 1.98 -3.81
C LEU A 133 2.98 3.42 -3.45
N VAL A 134 3.28 3.86 -2.22
CA VAL A 134 2.99 5.25 -1.80
C VAL A 134 3.78 6.24 -2.65
N ALA A 135 5.09 6.06 -2.79
CA ALA A 135 5.94 6.93 -3.59
C ALA A 135 5.53 6.93 -5.07
N GLY A 136 5.30 5.75 -5.65
CA GLY A 136 4.93 5.60 -7.06
C GLY A 136 3.59 6.22 -7.40
N LEU A 137 2.57 6.00 -6.58
CA LEU A 137 1.24 6.59 -6.79
C LEU A 137 1.24 8.10 -6.53
N ALA A 138 2.07 8.59 -5.59
CA ALA A 138 2.24 10.02 -5.38
C ALA A 138 2.94 10.72 -6.56
N LEU A 139 3.87 10.03 -7.25
CA LEU A 139 4.52 10.56 -8.46
C LEU A 139 3.59 10.57 -9.67
N LEU A 140 2.55 9.73 -9.68
CA LEU A 140 1.57 9.64 -10.78
C LEU A 140 0.33 10.52 -10.55
N ALA A 141 0.14 11.06 -9.33
CA ALA A 141 -0.95 11.97 -8.98
C ALA A 141 -0.66 13.40 -9.46
#